data_3266eae5836f5d3f4c69268f083fc9e5
#
_entry.id   3266eae5836f5d3f4c69268f083fc9e5
#
_cell.length_a   1.000
_cell.length_b   1.000
_cell.length_c   1.000
_cell.angle_alpha   90.00
_cell.angle_beta   90.00
_cell.angle_gamma   90.00
#
_symmetry.space_group_name_H-M   'P 1'
#
loop_
_entity.id
_entity.type
_entity.pdbx_description
1 polymer ?
#
loop_
_entity_poly.entity_id
_entity_poly.type
_entity_poly.pdbx_seq_one_letter_code
_entity_poly.pdbx_strand_id
1 'polypeptide(L)'
;MSEQPFPAAYGFLASARTGGGQDPEAPRFATRGRYSELSERLRAQSVRFTLVHPGDDTSGAYATGADTLVVLAGEIYNRSEIDTVLDRAAASDAERVLGLVERYGLHAFRLVNGRFAALVAEGERVLLATDHSGSVPLYTRRTAGQVLAATEAKTLAAPHQGDLGFPAGGARRVRRLPGLHQVPAGSVLEIDTGRGTAETHRTWVPPVSRRIMSEEAAVDAVRHALEKAVARRLAPAAPPLVVLSGGIDSSGVAALADAAVLGPIDTLSMGTDRSNEFPQARVVADHLGSRHREITIPTSELLAQLPHTLHAAESLDAEVIEYLLPLTALYRRLDGPPRRVLTGYGADIPLGGMHREDRLPQLDTAVAFDMDTFDGLNEMSPVLSTASGHWSTHPYWDREVLELLTVLEAGLKRRYGRDKWVLRAAMGDVLPQETVVRPKLGVHEGSGTTSGFTLLVREAGVPEAGVAAAKTAVVEELFDRIVVGGEEPDRVDLPDVVEKVAKAVKG
;
A
#
# COMPACT_ATOMS: atom_id res chain seq x y z
N MET A 1 21.10 -16.81 -10.69
CA MET A 1 19.90 -16.13 -11.24
C MET A 1 19.95 -14.69 -10.76
N SER A 2 19.90 -13.69 -11.65
CA SER A 2 19.84 -12.29 -11.24
C SER A 2 18.49 -12.05 -10.55
N GLU A 3 18.52 -11.65 -9.27
CA GLU A 3 17.31 -11.19 -8.61
C GLU A 3 16.72 -10.03 -9.43
N GLN A 4 15.46 -10.17 -9.82
CA GLN A 4 14.77 -9.12 -10.55
C GLN A 4 14.62 -7.90 -9.63
N PRO A 5 14.94 -6.68 -10.12
CA PRO A 5 14.87 -5.47 -9.30
C PRO A 5 13.44 -5.07 -8.91
N PHE A 6 12.43 -5.68 -9.53
CA PHE A 6 11.01 -5.39 -9.35
C PHE A 6 10.18 -6.66 -9.23
N PRO A 7 8.94 -6.58 -8.66
CA PRO A 7 7.97 -7.66 -8.76
C PRO A 7 7.70 -8.02 -10.22
N ALA A 8 7.43 -9.29 -10.48
CA ALA A 8 7.08 -9.77 -11.81
C ALA A 8 5.73 -9.19 -12.31
N ALA A 9 4.81 -8.86 -11.39
CA ALA A 9 3.60 -8.10 -11.71
C ALA A 9 3.29 -7.07 -10.61
N TYR A 10 2.75 -5.93 -11.03
CA TYR A 10 2.24 -4.86 -10.15
C TYR A 10 0.77 -5.03 -9.81
N GLY A 11 0.02 -5.70 -10.67
CA GLY A 11 -1.40 -5.95 -10.52
C GLY A 11 -1.91 -6.99 -11.50
N PHE A 12 -3.15 -7.44 -11.30
CA PHE A 12 -3.84 -8.36 -12.22
C PHE A 12 -5.36 -8.16 -12.25
N LEU A 13 -5.95 -8.62 -13.36
CA LEU A 13 -7.36 -8.97 -13.49
C LEU A 13 -7.43 -10.44 -13.84
N ALA A 14 -8.23 -11.24 -13.13
CA ALA A 14 -8.41 -12.66 -13.39
C ALA A 14 -9.87 -13.08 -13.40
N SER A 15 -10.18 -14.09 -14.22
CA SER A 15 -11.47 -14.76 -14.32
C SER A 15 -11.26 -16.26 -14.20
N ALA A 16 -11.71 -16.87 -13.11
CA ALA A 16 -11.72 -18.31 -12.89
C ALA A 16 -13.13 -18.85 -13.11
N ARG A 17 -13.31 -19.92 -13.96
CA ARG A 17 -14.60 -20.45 -14.37
C ARG A 17 -14.64 -21.97 -14.33
N THR A 18 -15.75 -22.49 -13.79
CA THR A 18 -16.12 -23.91 -13.86
C THR A 18 -17.15 -24.22 -14.97
N GLY A 19 -17.68 -23.17 -15.62
CA GLY A 19 -18.69 -23.27 -16.69
C GLY A 19 -18.62 -22.10 -17.67
N GLY A 20 -19.69 -21.87 -18.43
CA GLY A 20 -19.83 -20.72 -19.31
C GLY A 20 -19.98 -19.42 -18.51
N GLY A 21 -19.41 -18.32 -18.98
CA GLY A 21 -19.54 -16.99 -18.40
C GLY A 21 -19.00 -15.92 -19.35
N GLN A 22 -19.34 -14.66 -19.10
CA GLN A 22 -18.80 -13.55 -19.88
C GLN A 22 -17.39 -13.24 -19.41
N ASP A 23 -16.51 -12.95 -20.35
CA ASP A 23 -15.19 -12.37 -20.02
C ASP A 23 -15.38 -10.97 -19.44
N PRO A 24 -14.51 -10.56 -18.50
CA PRO A 24 -14.49 -9.18 -18.05
C PRO A 24 -14.22 -8.26 -19.24
N GLU A 25 -14.79 -7.05 -19.19
CA GLU A 25 -14.44 -5.98 -20.12
C GLU A 25 -12.94 -5.68 -20.09
N ALA A 26 -12.45 -4.92 -21.06
CA ALA A 26 -11.05 -4.47 -21.07
C ALA A 26 -10.68 -3.83 -19.72
N PRO A 27 -9.57 -4.25 -19.10
CA PRO A 27 -9.23 -3.80 -17.76
C PRO A 27 -8.95 -2.30 -17.72
N ARG A 28 -9.48 -1.63 -16.70
CA ARG A 28 -9.24 -0.21 -16.41
C ARG A 28 -8.28 -0.11 -15.22
N PHE A 29 -6.98 -0.05 -15.48
CA PHE A 29 -5.98 0.10 -14.43
C PHE A 29 -5.45 1.53 -14.33
N ALA A 30 -5.29 2.03 -13.10
CA ALA A 30 -4.43 3.18 -12.80
C ALA A 30 -2.96 2.78 -12.82
N THR A 31 -2.66 1.54 -12.44
CA THR A 31 -1.31 0.96 -12.45
C THR A 31 -0.70 1.03 -13.85
N ARG A 32 0.46 1.69 -13.95
CA ARG A 32 1.21 1.81 -15.20
C ARG A 32 2.16 0.65 -15.38
N GLY A 33 2.15 0.09 -16.58
CA GLY A 33 2.99 -1.04 -16.95
C GLY A 33 2.62 -1.56 -18.32
N ARG A 34 3.21 -2.70 -18.67
CA ARG A 34 2.81 -3.50 -19.83
C ARG A 34 1.71 -4.46 -19.44
N TYR A 35 0.93 -4.88 -20.40
CA TYR A 35 -0.17 -5.81 -20.20
C TYR A 35 0.14 -7.12 -20.92
N SER A 36 -0.02 -8.23 -20.21
CA SER A 36 0.04 -9.59 -20.80
C SER A 36 -1.21 -10.35 -20.47
N GLU A 37 -1.91 -10.83 -21.50
CA GLU A 37 -3.08 -11.70 -21.37
C GLU A 37 -2.65 -13.15 -21.46
N LEU A 38 -3.04 -13.95 -20.47
CA LEU A 38 -2.67 -15.34 -20.29
C LEU A 38 -3.91 -16.18 -19.98
N SER A 39 -3.84 -17.46 -20.28
CA SER A 39 -4.91 -18.39 -19.91
C SER A 39 -4.35 -19.76 -19.59
N GLU A 40 -4.87 -20.36 -18.52
CA GLU A 40 -4.53 -21.70 -18.07
C GLU A 40 -5.80 -22.56 -17.94
N ARG A 41 -5.69 -23.84 -18.27
CA ARG A 41 -6.78 -24.80 -18.14
C ARG A 41 -6.41 -25.85 -17.10
N LEU A 42 -7.13 -25.85 -16.00
CA LEU A 42 -7.10 -26.86 -14.96
C LEU A 42 -8.18 -27.93 -15.23
N ARG A 43 -8.19 -29.02 -14.46
CA ARG A 43 -9.16 -30.11 -14.64
C ARG A 43 -10.60 -29.65 -14.51
N ALA A 44 -10.92 -28.85 -13.49
CA ALA A 44 -12.28 -28.46 -13.17
C ALA A 44 -12.61 -27.03 -13.63
N GLN A 45 -11.60 -26.16 -13.89
CA GLN A 45 -11.83 -24.78 -14.25
C GLN A 45 -10.82 -24.26 -15.27
N SER A 46 -11.19 -23.17 -15.95
CA SER A 46 -10.27 -22.38 -16.77
C SER A 46 -10.05 -21.03 -16.12
N VAL A 47 -8.81 -20.55 -16.12
CA VAL A 47 -8.44 -19.25 -15.60
C VAL A 47 -7.86 -18.42 -16.72
N ARG A 48 -8.46 -17.24 -16.96
CA ARG A 48 -7.90 -16.21 -17.84
C ARG A 48 -7.47 -15.03 -16.96
N PHE A 49 -6.29 -14.49 -17.21
CA PHE A 49 -5.80 -13.36 -16.41
C PHE A 49 -4.97 -12.40 -17.26
N THR A 50 -5.07 -11.12 -16.94
CA THR A 50 -4.28 -10.04 -17.47
C THR A 50 -3.33 -9.56 -16.36
N LEU A 51 -2.03 -9.55 -16.62
CA LEU A 51 -1.02 -9.02 -15.73
C LEU A 51 -0.65 -7.59 -16.13
N VAL A 52 -0.43 -6.74 -15.14
CA VAL A 52 0.23 -5.44 -15.30
C VAL A 52 1.64 -5.56 -14.73
N HIS A 53 2.67 -5.35 -15.55
CA HIS A 53 4.06 -5.64 -15.17
C HIS A 53 5.06 -4.58 -15.67
N PRO A 54 6.21 -4.40 -14.97
CA PRO A 54 7.18 -3.34 -15.30
C PRO A 54 8.09 -3.67 -16.48
N GLY A 55 8.26 -4.94 -16.84
CA GLY A 55 9.23 -5.43 -17.81
C GLY A 55 8.64 -6.33 -18.89
N ASP A 56 9.47 -7.11 -19.56
CA ASP A 56 9.05 -8.05 -20.62
C ASP A 56 8.81 -9.48 -20.08
N ASP A 57 9.34 -9.80 -18.91
CA ASP A 57 9.26 -11.13 -18.30
C ASP A 57 8.19 -11.19 -17.20
N THR A 58 7.16 -12.01 -17.43
CA THR A 58 6.07 -12.28 -16.49
C THR A 58 6.17 -13.65 -15.82
N SER A 59 7.20 -14.44 -16.14
CA SER A 59 7.33 -15.83 -15.69
C SER A 59 7.34 -15.98 -14.17
N GLY A 60 7.73 -14.92 -13.44
CA GLY A 60 7.69 -14.89 -11.98
C GLY A 60 6.35 -14.51 -11.35
N ALA A 61 5.38 -14.05 -12.15
CA ALA A 61 4.07 -13.56 -11.67
C ALA A 61 3.02 -14.67 -11.56
N TYR A 62 3.26 -15.83 -12.12
CA TYR A 62 2.38 -16.99 -11.98
C TYR A 62 3.17 -18.28 -11.93
N ALA A 63 2.53 -19.33 -11.41
CA ALA A 63 3.10 -20.68 -11.37
C ALA A 63 1.97 -21.71 -11.47
N THR A 64 2.22 -22.78 -12.22
CA THR A 64 1.25 -23.85 -12.46
C THR A 64 1.77 -25.18 -11.92
N GLY A 65 1.00 -25.84 -11.06
CA GLY A 65 1.19 -27.21 -10.57
C GLY A 65 0.38 -28.23 -11.38
N ALA A 66 0.16 -29.40 -10.82
CA ALA A 66 -0.59 -30.49 -11.50
C ALA A 66 -2.07 -30.12 -11.74
N ASP A 67 -2.73 -29.45 -10.79
CA ASP A 67 -4.12 -28.96 -10.88
C ASP A 67 -4.31 -27.66 -10.09
N THR A 68 -3.24 -26.89 -9.92
CA THR A 68 -3.21 -25.64 -9.15
C THR A 68 -2.53 -24.57 -9.97
N LEU A 69 -3.13 -23.37 -10.03
CA LEU A 69 -2.53 -22.16 -10.59
C LEU A 69 -2.43 -21.12 -9.50
N VAL A 70 -1.28 -20.47 -9.40
CA VAL A 70 -1.06 -19.26 -8.60
C VAL A 70 -0.84 -18.10 -9.53
N VAL A 71 -1.54 -16.98 -9.32
CA VAL A 71 -1.27 -15.66 -9.92
C VAL A 71 -0.92 -14.71 -8.79
N LEU A 72 0.22 -14.03 -8.87
CA LEU A 72 0.77 -13.18 -7.82
C LEU A 72 1.09 -11.78 -8.37
N ALA A 73 0.51 -10.75 -7.76
CA ALA A 73 0.97 -9.38 -7.90
C ALA A 73 1.75 -8.99 -6.64
N GLY A 74 2.92 -8.38 -6.81
CA GLY A 74 3.77 -7.99 -5.69
C GLY A 74 4.99 -8.86 -5.50
N GLU A 75 5.54 -8.84 -4.29
CA GLU A 75 6.80 -9.53 -3.94
C GLU A 75 6.78 -10.12 -2.53
N ILE A 76 7.60 -11.14 -2.34
CA ILE A 76 7.81 -11.82 -1.05
C ILE A 76 9.18 -11.42 -0.49
N TYR A 77 9.23 -11.09 0.80
CA TYR A 77 10.46 -10.63 1.47
C TYR A 77 11.21 -11.76 2.19
N ASN A 78 10.51 -12.76 2.70
CA ASN A 78 11.12 -13.88 3.44
C ASN A 78 11.38 -15.11 2.55
N ARG A 79 11.97 -14.90 1.35
CA ARG A 79 12.22 -15.95 0.35
C ARG A 79 13.06 -17.11 0.87
N SER A 80 14.16 -16.81 1.56
CA SER A 80 15.07 -17.82 2.09
C SER A 80 14.44 -18.69 3.16
N GLU A 81 13.62 -18.11 4.02
CA GLU A 81 12.86 -18.81 5.04
C GLU A 81 11.83 -19.77 4.40
N ILE A 82 11.14 -19.32 3.34
CA ILE A 82 10.20 -20.16 2.59
C ILE A 82 10.92 -21.27 1.84
N ASP A 83 12.02 -20.98 1.17
CA ASP A 83 12.84 -21.98 0.48
C ASP A 83 13.34 -23.06 1.45
N THR A 84 13.69 -22.68 2.69
CA THR A 84 14.03 -23.63 3.78
C THR A 84 12.82 -24.48 4.18
N VAL A 85 11.64 -23.91 4.32
CA VAL A 85 10.41 -24.65 4.64
C VAL A 85 10.04 -25.63 3.54
N LEU A 86 10.26 -25.27 2.28
CA LEU A 86 9.97 -26.11 1.12
C LEU A 86 11.07 -27.16 0.83
N ASP A 87 12.21 -27.07 1.50
CA ASP A 87 13.41 -27.88 1.25
C ASP A 87 13.88 -27.78 -0.22
N ARG A 88 13.67 -26.63 -0.85
CA ARG A 88 14.09 -26.32 -2.23
C ARG A 88 14.13 -24.81 -2.48
N ALA A 89 15.06 -24.37 -3.32
CA ALA A 89 15.06 -23.03 -3.86
C ALA A 89 14.03 -22.94 -5.00
N ALA A 90 13.04 -22.06 -4.86
CA ALA A 90 12.09 -21.79 -5.92
C ALA A 90 12.62 -20.71 -6.88
N ALA A 91 12.29 -20.80 -8.17
CA ALA A 91 12.75 -19.85 -9.19
C ALA A 91 12.04 -18.50 -9.09
N SER A 92 10.82 -18.46 -8.53
CA SER A 92 10.02 -17.24 -8.42
C SER A 92 9.20 -17.17 -7.13
N ASP A 93 8.64 -15.98 -6.85
CA ASP A 93 7.74 -15.78 -5.72
C ASP A 93 6.41 -16.54 -5.91
N ALA A 94 5.90 -16.62 -7.14
CA ALA A 94 4.72 -17.42 -7.45
C ALA A 94 4.95 -18.93 -7.22
N GLU A 95 6.14 -19.47 -7.56
CA GLU A 95 6.50 -20.85 -7.26
C GLU A 95 6.64 -21.12 -5.76
N ARG A 96 7.11 -20.14 -4.97
CA ARG A 96 7.12 -20.24 -3.50
C ARG A 96 5.71 -20.38 -2.95
N VAL A 97 4.80 -19.52 -3.41
CA VAL A 97 3.39 -19.59 -2.99
C VAL A 97 2.76 -20.90 -3.43
N LEU A 98 2.99 -21.37 -4.66
CA LEU A 98 2.50 -22.66 -5.15
C LEU A 98 2.96 -23.80 -4.24
N GLY A 99 4.27 -23.90 -3.96
CA GLY A 99 4.81 -24.94 -3.10
C GLY A 99 4.25 -24.91 -1.67
N LEU A 100 4.05 -23.70 -1.12
CA LEU A 100 3.43 -23.55 0.19
C LEU A 100 1.95 -23.97 0.17
N VAL A 101 1.20 -23.61 -0.87
CA VAL A 101 -0.23 -23.96 -1.01
C VAL A 101 -0.41 -25.47 -1.20
N GLU A 102 0.39 -26.11 -2.03
CA GLU A 102 0.39 -27.57 -2.21
C GLU A 102 0.67 -28.32 -0.89
N ARG A 103 1.48 -27.72 0.01
CA ARG A 103 1.84 -28.35 1.28
C ARG A 103 0.91 -28.01 2.45
N TYR A 104 0.38 -26.76 2.51
CA TYR A 104 -0.34 -26.23 3.66
C TYR A 104 -1.73 -25.71 3.33
N GLY A 105 -2.17 -25.75 2.06
CA GLY A 105 -3.45 -25.19 1.61
C GLY A 105 -3.53 -23.69 1.92
N LEU A 106 -4.69 -23.22 2.35
CA LEU A 106 -4.91 -21.80 2.69
C LEU A 106 -4.01 -21.28 3.84
N HIS A 107 -3.49 -22.18 4.69
CA HIS A 107 -2.60 -21.81 5.78
C HIS A 107 -1.18 -21.40 5.30
N ALA A 108 -0.85 -21.63 4.03
CA ALA A 108 0.35 -21.17 3.37
C ALA A 108 0.61 -19.66 3.61
N PHE A 109 -0.45 -18.87 3.55
CA PHE A 109 -0.36 -17.40 3.66
C PHE A 109 0.00 -16.89 5.07
N ARG A 110 -0.07 -17.75 6.08
CA ARG A 110 0.48 -17.44 7.42
C ARG A 110 2.01 -17.41 7.47
N LEU A 111 2.66 -18.05 6.52
CA LEU A 111 4.11 -18.15 6.41
C LEU A 111 4.73 -17.05 5.54
N VAL A 112 3.92 -16.33 4.79
CA VAL A 112 4.41 -15.32 3.84
C VAL A 112 4.53 -13.96 4.50
N ASN A 113 5.71 -13.35 4.38
CA ASN A 113 5.96 -11.94 4.64
C ASN A 113 6.26 -11.26 3.31
N GLY A 114 5.43 -10.31 2.90
CA GLY A 114 5.53 -9.69 1.59
C GLY A 114 4.59 -8.50 1.43
N ARG A 115 4.62 -7.92 0.24
CA ARG A 115 3.64 -6.98 -0.28
C ARG A 115 3.01 -7.62 -1.50
N PHE A 116 1.81 -8.20 -1.34
CA PHE A 116 1.22 -9.00 -2.41
C PHE A 116 -0.31 -9.10 -2.36
N ALA A 117 -0.88 -9.38 -3.53
CA ALA A 117 -2.19 -10.00 -3.70
C ALA A 117 -2.02 -11.28 -4.53
N ALA A 118 -2.72 -12.35 -4.17
CA ALA A 118 -2.65 -13.62 -4.87
C ALA A 118 -4.03 -14.20 -5.17
N LEU A 119 -4.15 -14.82 -6.34
CA LEU A 119 -5.23 -15.74 -6.70
C LEU A 119 -4.64 -17.15 -6.80
N VAL A 120 -5.29 -18.11 -6.14
CA VAL A 120 -5.00 -19.54 -6.31
C VAL A 120 -6.25 -20.21 -6.81
N ALA A 121 -6.15 -20.92 -7.92
CA ALA A 121 -7.21 -21.74 -8.48
C ALA A 121 -6.84 -23.21 -8.33
N GLU A 122 -7.70 -24.01 -7.70
CA GLU A 122 -7.48 -25.44 -7.44
C GLU A 122 -8.82 -26.21 -7.49
N GLY A 123 -8.97 -27.11 -8.44
CA GLY A 123 -10.23 -27.84 -8.64
C GLY A 123 -11.40 -26.87 -8.90
N GLU A 124 -12.45 -26.91 -8.05
CA GLU A 124 -13.56 -25.94 -8.04
C GLU A 124 -13.37 -24.80 -7.04
N ARG A 125 -12.20 -24.71 -6.42
CA ARG A 125 -11.87 -23.76 -5.36
C ARG A 125 -11.02 -22.61 -5.89
N VAL A 126 -11.32 -21.40 -5.44
CA VAL A 126 -10.52 -20.20 -5.67
C VAL A 126 -10.19 -19.58 -4.32
N LEU A 127 -8.89 -19.36 -4.06
CA LEU A 127 -8.42 -18.60 -2.90
C LEU A 127 -7.95 -17.23 -3.37
N LEU A 128 -8.41 -16.19 -2.71
CA LEU A 128 -7.98 -14.80 -2.91
C LEU A 128 -7.29 -14.34 -1.64
N ALA A 129 -6.00 -14.09 -1.69
CA ALA A 129 -5.18 -13.78 -0.53
C ALA A 129 -4.53 -12.41 -0.62
N THR A 130 -4.49 -11.71 0.51
CA THR A 130 -3.78 -10.44 0.69
C THR A 130 -2.68 -10.59 1.73
N ASP A 131 -1.62 -9.78 1.60
CA ASP A 131 -0.61 -9.65 2.65
C ASP A 131 -1.21 -9.07 3.95
N HIS A 132 -0.44 -9.17 5.04
CA HIS A 132 -0.87 -8.75 6.39
C HIS A 132 -1.28 -7.28 6.50
N SER A 133 -0.78 -6.42 5.62
CA SER A 133 -1.10 -4.99 5.57
C SER A 133 -2.06 -4.62 4.43
N GLY A 134 -2.44 -5.58 3.58
CA GLY A 134 -3.29 -5.31 2.42
C GLY A 134 -2.70 -4.29 1.45
N SER A 135 -1.38 -4.27 1.32
CA SER A 135 -0.65 -3.23 0.58
C SER A 135 -0.79 -3.32 -0.94
N VAL A 136 -1.24 -4.47 -1.44
CA VAL A 136 -1.81 -4.64 -2.78
C VAL A 136 -3.29 -4.95 -2.59
N PRO A 137 -4.21 -4.01 -2.91
CA PRO A 137 -5.65 -4.26 -2.77
C PRO A 137 -6.11 -5.43 -3.61
N LEU A 138 -7.16 -6.13 -3.18
CA LEU A 138 -7.76 -7.23 -3.92
C LEU A 138 -9.28 -7.17 -3.83
N TYR A 139 -9.91 -7.10 -4.98
CA TYR A 139 -11.35 -7.01 -5.12
C TYR A 139 -11.89 -8.22 -5.89
N THR A 140 -13.13 -8.60 -5.62
CA THR A 140 -13.77 -9.73 -6.31
C THR A 140 -15.25 -9.49 -6.53
N ARG A 141 -15.76 -10.08 -7.61
CA ARG A 141 -17.16 -10.38 -7.89
C ARG A 141 -17.30 -11.86 -8.14
N ARG A 142 -18.46 -12.41 -7.83
CA ARG A 142 -18.75 -13.82 -8.15
C ARG A 142 -20.16 -13.98 -8.71
N THR A 143 -20.28 -14.90 -9.63
CA THR A 143 -21.55 -15.41 -10.16
C THR A 143 -21.60 -16.93 -9.99
N ALA A 144 -22.68 -17.58 -10.37
CA ALA A 144 -22.70 -19.05 -10.44
C ALA A 144 -21.64 -19.54 -11.45
N GLY A 145 -20.63 -20.27 -10.96
CA GLY A 145 -19.56 -20.86 -11.77
C GLY A 145 -18.46 -19.90 -12.26
N GLN A 146 -18.43 -18.65 -11.78
CA GLN A 146 -17.35 -17.70 -12.12
C GLN A 146 -16.94 -16.83 -10.94
N VAL A 147 -15.63 -16.63 -10.78
CA VAL A 147 -15.01 -15.67 -9.86
C VAL A 147 -14.18 -14.69 -10.68
N LEU A 148 -14.45 -13.41 -10.51
CA LEU A 148 -13.63 -12.32 -11.03
C LEU A 148 -12.82 -11.73 -9.89
N ALA A 149 -11.53 -11.49 -10.09
CA ALA A 149 -10.65 -10.87 -9.10
C ALA A 149 -9.73 -9.84 -9.75
N ALA A 150 -9.56 -8.68 -9.11
CA ALA A 150 -8.68 -7.62 -9.61
C ALA A 150 -8.02 -6.86 -8.45
N THR A 151 -6.84 -6.34 -8.72
CA THR A 151 -6.09 -5.49 -7.77
C THR A 151 -6.59 -4.04 -7.74
N GLU A 152 -7.53 -3.67 -8.60
CA GLU A 152 -8.15 -2.34 -8.63
C GLU A 152 -9.68 -2.48 -8.78
N ALA A 153 -10.43 -1.73 -7.95
CA ALA A 153 -11.89 -1.83 -7.88
C ALA A 153 -12.59 -1.39 -9.17
N LYS A 154 -12.11 -0.32 -9.81
CA LYS A 154 -12.69 0.21 -11.06
C LYS A 154 -12.67 -0.78 -12.22
N THR A 155 -11.73 -1.73 -12.20
CA THR A 155 -11.66 -2.82 -13.20
C THR A 155 -12.87 -3.76 -13.10
N LEU A 156 -13.51 -3.83 -11.91
CA LEU A 156 -14.71 -4.62 -11.65
C LEU A 156 -15.91 -3.73 -11.29
N ALA A 157 -15.89 -2.43 -11.62
CA ALA A 157 -16.95 -1.50 -11.22
C ALA A 157 -18.31 -1.81 -11.89
N ALA A 158 -18.31 -2.27 -13.14
CA ALA A 158 -19.53 -2.64 -13.84
C ALA A 158 -20.23 -3.83 -13.15
N PRO A 159 -21.53 -3.71 -12.81
CA PRO A 159 -22.29 -4.84 -12.29
C PRO A 159 -22.37 -5.98 -13.32
N HIS A 160 -22.24 -7.22 -12.86
CA HIS A 160 -22.44 -8.39 -13.69
C HIS A 160 -23.81 -9.01 -13.43
N GLN A 161 -24.48 -9.46 -14.50
CA GLN A 161 -25.76 -10.18 -14.37
C GLN A 161 -25.53 -11.48 -13.58
N GLY A 162 -26.33 -11.67 -12.52
CA GLY A 162 -26.20 -12.84 -11.65
C GLY A 162 -25.14 -12.73 -10.55
N ASP A 163 -24.64 -11.51 -10.26
CA ASP A 163 -23.75 -11.29 -9.12
C ASP A 163 -24.34 -11.87 -7.82
N LEU A 164 -23.58 -12.74 -7.17
CA LEU A 164 -23.89 -13.30 -5.87
C LEU A 164 -23.22 -12.42 -4.80
N GLY A 165 -24.03 -11.94 -3.85
CA GLY A 165 -23.51 -11.13 -2.75
C GLY A 165 -22.51 -11.88 -1.86
N PHE A 166 -21.76 -11.13 -1.08
CA PHE A 166 -20.91 -11.64 -0.01
C PHE A 166 -21.56 -11.37 1.36
N PRO A 167 -21.23 -12.15 2.40
CA PRO A 167 -21.61 -11.80 3.76
C PRO A 167 -21.24 -10.35 4.07
N ALA A 168 -22.12 -9.65 4.80
CA ALA A 168 -21.96 -8.23 5.08
C ALA A 168 -20.61 -7.94 5.77
N GLY A 169 -19.82 -7.09 5.18
CA GLY A 169 -18.51 -6.62 5.66
C GLY A 169 -17.73 -6.04 4.48
N GLY A 170 -17.20 -4.83 4.60
CA GLY A 170 -16.40 -4.24 3.53
C GLY A 170 -16.13 -2.76 3.73
N ALA A 171 -15.01 -2.29 3.18
CA ALA A 171 -14.57 -0.91 3.21
C ALA A 171 -15.63 0.05 2.63
N ARG A 172 -15.62 1.31 3.07
CA ARG A 172 -16.58 2.35 2.65
C ARG A 172 -16.71 2.48 1.12
N ARG A 173 -15.60 2.32 0.38
CA ARG A 173 -15.56 2.43 -1.09
C ARG A 173 -16.44 1.40 -1.80
N VAL A 174 -16.53 0.20 -1.26
CA VAL A 174 -17.30 -0.89 -1.87
C VAL A 174 -18.80 -0.62 -1.84
N ARG A 175 -19.29 0.24 -0.93
CA ARG A 175 -20.72 0.62 -0.88
C ARG A 175 -21.22 1.32 -2.13
N ARG A 176 -20.33 1.99 -2.89
CA ARG A 176 -20.67 2.62 -4.18
C ARG A 176 -20.60 1.66 -5.37
N LEU A 177 -20.12 0.43 -5.16
CA LEU A 177 -19.90 -0.59 -6.19
C LEU A 177 -20.67 -1.88 -5.82
N PRO A 178 -22.01 -1.91 -6.02
CA PRO A 178 -22.85 -3.05 -5.62
C PRO A 178 -22.32 -4.38 -6.19
N GLY A 179 -22.31 -5.43 -5.36
CA GLY A 179 -21.80 -6.77 -5.74
C GLY A 179 -20.27 -6.92 -5.64
N LEU A 180 -19.52 -5.82 -5.54
CA LEU A 180 -18.08 -5.89 -5.33
C LEU A 180 -17.76 -6.19 -3.87
N HIS A 181 -16.75 -7.03 -3.64
CA HIS A 181 -16.20 -7.33 -2.32
C HIS A 181 -14.70 -7.05 -2.31
N GLN A 182 -14.21 -6.42 -1.24
CA GLN A 182 -12.78 -6.25 -0.98
C GLN A 182 -12.31 -7.34 -0.04
N VAL A 183 -11.25 -8.07 -0.41
CA VAL A 183 -10.61 -9.05 0.46
C VAL A 183 -9.89 -8.29 1.59
N PRO A 184 -10.21 -8.54 2.87
CA PRO A 184 -9.57 -7.83 3.97
C PRO A 184 -8.07 -8.08 4.06
N ALA A 185 -7.31 -7.11 4.58
CA ALA A 185 -5.89 -7.28 4.87
C ALA A 185 -5.64 -8.49 5.75
N GLY A 186 -4.54 -9.23 5.50
CA GLY A 186 -4.17 -10.41 6.27
C GLY A 186 -5.20 -11.53 6.24
N SER A 187 -5.86 -11.71 5.09
CA SER A 187 -6.93 -12.70 4.94
C SER A 187 -6.80 -13.52 3.67
N VAL A 188 -7.46 -14.67 3.67
CA VAL A 188 -7.76 -15.46 2.49
C VAL A 188 -9.28 -15.58 2.37
N LEU A 189 -9.83 -15.15 1.27
CA LEU A 189 -11.21 -15.43 0.89
C LEU A 189 -11.23 -16.73 0.06
N GLU A 190 -11.82 -17.77 0.61
CA GLU A 190 -12.04 -19.05 -0.04
C GLU A 190 -13.42 -19.06 -0.72
N ILE A 191 -13.48 -19.37 -2.00
CA ILE A 191 -14.70 -19.45 -2.80
C ILE A 191 -14.77 -20.85 -3.43
N ASP A 192 -15.83 -21.59 -3.11
CA ASP A 192 -16.19 -22.84 -3.79
C ASP A 192 -17.18 -22.50 -4.92
N THR A 193 -16.71 -22.59 -6.17
CA THR A 193 -17.50 -22.22 -7.35
C THR A 193 -18.58 -23.25 -7.66
N GLY A 194 -18.40 -24.51 -7.26
CA GLY A 194 -19.40 -25.57 -7.44
C GLY A 194 -20.57 -25.44 -6.48
N ARG A 195 -20.29 -25.12 -5.19
CA ARG A 195 -21.31 -24.91 -4.15
C ARG A 195 -21.82 -23.48 -4.08
N GLY A 196 -21.12 -22.53 -4.69
CA GLY A 196 -21.45 -21.12 -4.61
C GLY A 196 -21.24 -20.50 -3.21
N THR A 197 -20.40 -21.10 -2.35
CA THR A 197 -20.11 -20.60 -1.01
C THR A 197 -18.84 -19.73 -0.99
N ALA A 198 -18.75 -18.84 -0.02
CA ALA A 198 -17.56 -18.03 0.22
C ALA A 198 -17.33 -17.86 1.73
N GLU A 199 -16.07 -18.04 2.15
CA GLU A 199 -15.66 -17.91 3.56
C GLU A 199 -14.34 -17.13 3.67
N THR A 200 -14.23 -16.24 4.65
CA THR A 200 -13.01 -15.46 4.90
C THR A 200 -12.25 -16.04 6.08
N HIS A 201 -10.99 -16.37 5.87
CA HIS A 201 -10.07 -16.90 6.87
C HIS A 201 -8.99 -15.86 7.20
N ARG A 202 -8.87 -15.47 8.46
CA ARG A 202 -7.77 -14.59 8.90
C ARG A 202 -6.46 -15.37 8.92
N THR A 203 -5.47 -14.88 8.18
CA THR A 203 -4.09 -15.42 8.16
C THR A 203 -3.16 -14.63 9.06
N TRP A 204 -3.50 -13.40 9.35
CA TRP A 204 -2.77 -12.54 10.27
C TRP A 204 -3.74 -11.64 11.05
N VAL A 205 -3.40 -11.40 12.32
CA VAL A 205 -4.03 -10.41 13.18
C VAL A 205 -2.94 -9.67 13.94
N PRO A 206 -3.11 -8.37 14.25
CA PRO A 206 -2.16 -7.65 15.07
C PRO A 206 -1.99 -8.33 16.44
N PRO A 207 -0.76 -8.46 16.96
CA PRO A 207 -0.55 -9.03 18.27
C PRO A 207 -1.11 -8.11 19.36
N VAL A 208 -1.88 -8.68 20.31
CA VAL A 208 -2.54 -7.92 21.38
C VAL A 208 -1.78 -7.94 22.70
N SER A 209 -0.89 -8.92 22.91
CA SER A 209 -0.10 -9.03 24.14
C SER A 209 1.02 -8.00 24.16
N ARG A 210 1.21 -7.35 25.31
CA ARG A 210 2.34 -6.44 25.52
C ARG A 210 3.58 -7.22 25.96
N ARG A 211 4.74 -6.82 25.42
CA ARG A 211 6.04 -7.37 25.80
C ARG A 211 6.77 -6.36 26.66
N ILE A 212 7.09 -6.77 27.89
CA ILE A 212 7.97 -6.01 28.77
C ILE A 212 9.40 -6.28 28.33
N MET A 213 10.12 -5.21 27.98
CA MET A 213 11.53 -5.25 27.59
C MET A 213 12.31 -4.17 28.32
N SER A 214 13.61 -4.39 28.57
CA SER A 214 14.50 -3.28 28.94
C SER A 214 14.64 -2.31 27.78
N GLU A 215 15.02 -1.06 28.08
CA GLU A 215 15.25 -0.03 27.05
C GLU A 215 16.27 -0.51 26.01
N GLU A 216 17.42 -1.02 26.49
CA GLU A 216 18.50 -1.52 25.65
C GLU A 216 18.02 -2.68 24.73
N ALA A 217 17.36 -3.70 25.30
CA ALA A 217 16.86 -4.81 24.52
C ALA A 217 15.80 -4.39 23.47
N ALA A 218 14.95 -3.39 23.78
CA ALA A 218 13.97 -2.88 22.86
C ALA A 218 14.62 -2.07 21.71
N VAL A 219 15.62 -1.25 22.03
CA VAL A 219 16.40 -0.48 21.06
C VAL A 219 17.12 -1.41 20.09
N ASP A 220 17.83 -2.43 20.60
CA ASP A 220 18.55 -3.40 19.78
C ASP A 220 17.59 -4.22 18.89
N ALA A 221 16.46 -4.66 19.45
CA ALA A 221 15.47 -5.41 18.69
C ALA A 221 14.86 -4.59 17.54
N VAL A 222 14.51 -3.32 17.80
CA VAL A 222 13.96 -2.40 16.78
C VAL A 222 15.00 -2.12 15.69
N ARG A 223 16.26 -1.86 16.09
CA ARG A 223 17.37 -1.65 15.16
C ARG A 223 17.52 -2.85 14.23
N HIS A 224 17.72 -4.03 14.81
CA HIS A 224 17.95 -5.26 14.04
C HIS A 224 16.77 -5.61 13.11
N ALA A 225 15.52 -5.48 13.59
CA ALA A 225 14.34 -5.75 12.78
C ALA A 225 14.25 -4.79 11.58
N LEU A 226 14.56 -3.51 11.76
CA LEU A 226 14.55 -2.52 10.67
C LEU A 226 15.70 -2.74 9.70
N GLU A 227 16.91 -3.07 10.15
CA GLU A 227 18.05 -3.44 9.31
C GLU A 227 17.67 -4.60 8.37
N LYS A 228 17.11 -5.66 8.92
CA LYS A 228 16.64 -6.83 8.18
C LYS A 228 15.54 -6.46 7.17
N ALA A 229 14.57 -5.64 7.60
CA ALA A 229 13.47 -5.19 6.76
C ALA A 229 13.93 -4.32 5.60
N VAL A 230 14.87 -3.41 5.82
CA VAL A 230 15.48 -2.59 4.76
C VAL A 230 16.28 -3.47 3.81
N ALA A 231 17.17 -4.33 4.31
CA ALA A 231 18.00 -5.21 3.49
C ALA A 231 17.20 -6.10 2.54
N ARG A 232 16.07 -6.67 3.01
CA ARG A 232 15.15 -7.48 2.18
C ARG A 232 14.48 -6.71 1.03
N ARG A 233 14.49 -5.38 1.09
CA ARG A 233 13.85 -4.49 0.12
C ARG A 233 14.84 -3.83 -0.85
N LEU A 234 16.11 -4.09 -0.69
CA LEU A 234 17.15 -3.58 -1.60
C LEU A 234 17.28 -4.52 -2.81
N ALA A 235 17.48 -3.92 -3.98
CA ALA A 235 17.79 -4.66 -5.18
C ALA A 235 19.31 -4.53 -5.49
N PRO A 236 20.02 -5.63 -5.72
CA PRO A 236 21.49 -5.58 -5.93
C PRO A 236 21.93 -4.74 -7.11
N ALA A 237 21.06 -4.53 -8.11
CA ALA A 237 21.43 -3.96 -9.42
C ALA A 237 21.22 -2.44 -9.54
N ALA A 238 20.59 -1.79 -8.55
CA ALA A 238 20.31 -0.35 -8.65
C ALA A 238 20.37 0.34 -7.27
N PRO A 239 20.93 1.55 -7.16
CA PRO A 239 20.91 2.31 -5.93
C PRO A 239 19.46 2.57 -5.50
N PRO A 240 19.15 2.37 -4.21
CA PRO A 240 17.81 2.64 -3.71
C PRO A 240 17.51 4.14 -3.78
N LEU A 241 16.23 4.47 -4.07
CA LEU A 241 15.70 5.82 -3.93
C LEU A 241 14.92 5.89 -2.62
N VAL A 242 15.25 6.82 -1.75
CA VAL A 242 14.54 7.02 -0.48
C VAL A 242 13.84 8.38 -0.47
N VAL A 243 12.52 8.38 -0.19
CA VAL A 243 11.79 9.62 0.06
C VAL A 243 12.17 10.13 1.44
N LEU A 244 12.78 11.31 1.50
CA LEU A 244 13.41 11.88 2.69
C LEU A 244 12.74 13.21 3.08
N SER A 245 12.13 13.26 4.27
CA SER A 245 11.54 14.49 4.84
C SER A 245 12.41 15.12 5.93
N GLY A 246 13.50 14.46 6.32
CA GLY A 246 14.29 14.87 7.49
C GLY A 246 13.62 14.57 8.83
N GLY A 247 12.46 13.88 8.84
CA GLY A 247 11.84 13.29 10.02
C GLY A 247 12.47 11.95 10.37
N ILE A 248 12.34 11.52 11.64
CA ILE A 248 13.01 10.31 12.15
C ILE A 248 12.68 9.04 11.33
N ASP A 249 11.46 8.90 10.82
CA ASP A 249 11.01 7.71 10.12
C ASP A 249 11.73 7.53 8.77
N SER A 250 11.68 8.56 7.91
CA SER A 250 12.34 8.53 6.60
C SER A 250 13.87 8.55 6.71
N SER A 251 14.39 9.29 7.71
CA SER A 251 15.82 9.37 7.94
C SER A 251 16.40 8.06 8.43
N GLY A 252 15.68 7.34 9.31
CA GLY A 252 16.07 5.99 9.75
C GLY A 252 16.15 5.01 8.58
N VAL A 253 15.15 5.02 7.69
CA VAL A 253 15.18 4.18 6.47
C VAL A 253 16.36 4.56 5.57
N ALA A 254 16.64 5.85 5.40
CA ALA A 254 17.76 6.33 4.57
C ALA A 254 19.11 5.88 5.14
N ALA A 255 19.34 6.05 6.46
CA ALA A 255 20.57 5.63 7.12
C ALA A 255 20.80 4.12 7.02
N LEU A 256 19.74 3.31 7.23
CA LEU A 256 19.84 1.85 7.12
C LEU A 256 20.05 1.39 5.67
N ALA A 257 19.45 2.08 4.70
CA ALA A 257 19.67 1.78 3.28
C ALA A 257 21.10 2.13 2.85
N ASP A 258 21.64 3.26 3.31
CA ASP A 258 23.00 3.69 3.05
C ASP A 258 24.02 2.70 3.62
N ALA A 259 23.83 2.27 4.88
CA ALA A 259 24.68 1.28 5.52
C ALA A 259 24.66 -0.10 4.83
N ALA A 260 23.62 -0.43 4.10
CA ALA A 260 23.43 -1.75 3.48
C ALA A 260 23.91 -1.83 2.01
N VAL A 261 24.30 -0.72 1.38
CA VAL A 261 24.75 -0.70 -0.03
C VAL A 261 26.17 -0.18 -0.16
N LEU A 262 26.81 -0.54 -1.25
CA LEU A 262 28.10 0.03 -1.63
C LEU A 262 27.89 1.28 -2.48
N GLY A 263 28.31 2.43 -1.98
CA GLY A 263 28.21 3.74 -2.66
C GLY A 263 26.94 4.51 -2.29
N PRO A 264 26.83 5.78 -2.74
CA PRO A 264 25.80 6.69 -2.27
C PRO A 264 24.41 6.26 -2.73
N ILE A 265 23.43 6.37 -1.83
CA ILE A 265 22.01 6.21 -2.15
C ILE A 265 21.46 7.46 -2.84
N ASP A 266 20.33 7.32 -3.54
CA ASP A 266 19.54 8.46 -4.02
C ASP A 266 18.51 8.85 -2.96
N THR A 267 18.39 10.14 -2.65
CA THR A 267 17.36 10.66 -1.77
C THR A 267 16.55 11.76 -2.44
N LEU A 268 15.28 11.87 -2.09
CA LEU A 268 14.35 12.78 -2.71
C LEU A 268 13.44 13.44 -1.68
N SER A 269 13.36 14.76 -1.71
CA SER A 269 12.40 15.56 -0.94
C SER A 269 11.43 16.27 -1.85
N MET A 270 10.21 16.48 -1.36
CA MET A 270 9.19 17.26 -2.02
C MET A 270 8.66 18.35 -1.08
N GLY A 271 8.40 19.50 -1.62
CA GLY A 271 7.74 20.61 -0.97
C GLY A 271 6.90 21.41 -1.94
N THR A 272 6.15 22.37 -1.43
CA THR A 272 5.38 23.32 -2.25
C THR A 272 6.01 24.71 -2.19
N ASP A 273 5.46 25.64 -2.98
CA ASP A 273 5.77 27.06 -2.92
C ASP A 273 5.37 27.72 -1.59
N ARG A 274 4.56 27.05 -0.77
CA ARG A 274 4.09 27.54 0.53
C ARG A 274 4.80 26.91 1.71
N SER A 275 5.22 25.66 1.60
CA SER A 275 5.83 24.92 2.70
C SER A 275 6.73 23.80 2.19
N ASN A 276 7.88 23.60 2.84
CA ASN A 276 8.79 22.50 2.58
C ASN A 276 9.62 22.18 3.82
N GLU A 277 10.19 20.97 3.81
CA GLU A 277 11.13 20.48 4.83
C GLU A 277 12.55 20.27 4.25
N PHE A 278 12.90 20.96 3.17
CA PHE A 278 14.19 20.81 2.50
C PHE A 278 15.39 21.04 3.43
N PRO A 279 15.41 22.07 4.29
CA PRO A 279 16.56 22.26 5.20
C PRO A 279 16.81 21.04 6.09
N GLN A 280 15.75 20.42 6.60
CA GLN A 280 15.85 19.26 7.49
C GLN A 280 16.25 17.99 6.73
N ALA A 281 15.78 17.83 5.50
CA ALA A 281 16.18 16.73 4.64
C ALA A 281 17.66 16.83 4.22
N ARG A 282 18.15 18.06 3.92
CA ARG A 282 19.57 18.31 3.59
C ARG A 282 20.50 17.90 4.72
N VAL A 283 20.16 18.20 5.97
CA VAL A 283 20.97 17.79 7.14
C VAL A 283 21.24 16.29 7.11
N VAL A 284 20.24 15.49 6.83
CA VAL A 284 20.39 14.02 6.73
C VAL A 284 21.11 13.63 5.46
N ALA A 285 20.77 14.24 4.34
CA ALA A 285 21.38 13.94 3.04
C ALA A 285 22.88 14.22 3.03
N ASP A 286 23.31 15.35 3.61
CA ASP A 286 24.70 15.74 3.74
C ASP A 286 25.46 14.81 4.70
N HIS A 287 24.80 14.41 5.80
CA HIS A 287 25.39 13.47 6.77
C HIS A 287 25.67 12.10 6.13
N LEU A 288 24.74 11.59 5.31
CA LEU A 288 24.88 10.31 4.62
C LEU A 288 25.71 10.40 3.31
N GLY A 289 26.01 11.61 2.82
CA GLY A 289 26.65 11.77 1.52
C GLY A 289 25.77 11.31 0.35
N SER A 290 24.45 11.33 0.49
CA SER A 290 23.49 10.85 -0.53
C SER A 290 23.39 11.81 -1.72
N ARG A 291 23.00 11.28 -2.89
CA ARG A 291 22.66 12.12 -4.05
C ARG A 291 21.25 12.69 -3.87
N HIS A 292 21.15 13.82 -3.21
CA HIS A 292 19.89 14.44 -2.82
C HIS A 292 19.28 15.30 -3.93
N ARG A 293 17.96 15.14 -4.15
CA ARG A 293 17.15 15.99 -5.03
C ARG A 293 15.99 16.60 -4.27
N GLU A 294 15.69 17.86 -4.58
CA GLU A 294 14.53 18.57 -4.07
C GLU A 294 13.57 18.92 -5.20
N ILE A 295 12.30 18.63 -5.02
CA ILE A 295 11.26 18.95 -5.98
C ILE A 295 10.28 19.93 -5.33
N THR A 296 10.19 21.14 -5.89
CA THR A 296 9.14 22.10 -5.54
C THR A 296 7.98 21.95 -6.50
N ILE A 297 6.78 21.72 -5.98
CA ILE A 297 5.55 21.60 -6.73
C ILE A 297 4.65 22.77 -6.37
N PRO A 298 4.26 23.65 -7.33
CA PRO A 298 3.31 24.71 -7.08
C PRO A 298 1.99 24.16 -6.49
N THR A 299 1.41 24.85 -5.52
CA THR A 299 0.16 24.41 -4.86
C THR A 299 -0.97 24.16 -5.85
N SER A 300 -1.09 24.98 -6.89
CA SER A 300 -2.09 24.79 -7.96
C SER A 300 -1.88 23.48 -8.74
N GLU A 301 -0.62 23.14 -9.04
CA GLU A 301 -0.27 21.89 -9.71
C GLU A 301 -0.49 20.68 -8.79
N LEU A 302 -0.20 20.83 -7.50
CA LEU A 302 -0.49 19.82 -6.50
C LEU A 302 -1.99 19.49 -6.47
N LEU A 303 -2.86 20.51 -6.42
CA LEU A 303 -4.31 20.34 -6.39
C LEU A 303 -4.86 19.73 -7.69
N ALA A 304 -4.24 20.02 -8.84
CA ALA A 304 -4.60 19.41 -10.11
C ALA A 304 -4.38 17.89 -10.13
N GLN A 305 -3.66 17.33 -9.15
CA GLN A 305 -3.49 15.86 -9.01
C GLN A 305 -4.68 15.18 -8.32
N LEU A 306 -5.71 15.89 -7.83
CA LEU A 306 -6.87 15.29 -7.17
C LEU A 306 -7.53 14.16 -7.98
N PRO A 307 -7.85 14.34 -9.29
CA PRO A 307 -8.41 13.26 -10.11
C PRO A 307 -7.49 12.03 -10.20
N HIS A 308 -6.18 12.23 -10.34
CA HIS A 308 -5.20 11.15 -10.42
C HIS A 308 -5.02 10.43 -9.09
N THR A 309 -5.03 11.17 -7.98
CA THR A 309 -4.96 10.59 -6.63
C THR A 309 -6.16 9.69 -6.40
N LEU A 310 -7.35 10.15 -6.74
CA LEU A 310 -8.57 9.37 -6.60
C LEU A 310 -8.59 8.16 -7.53
N HIS A 311 -8.16 8.31 -8.78
CA HIS A 311 -8.06 7.21 -9.74
C HIS A 311 -7.15 6.08 -9.24
N ALA A 312 -6.04 6.42 -8.57
CA ALA A 312 -5.11 5.43 -8.01
C ALA A 312 -5.61 4.85 -6.68
N ALA A 313 -6.07 5.69 -5.76
CA ALA A 313 -6.43 5.28 -4.39
C ALA A 313 -7.84 4.69 -4.30
N GLU A 314 -8.75 5.03 -5.21
CA GLU A 314 -10.15 4.59 -5.20
C GLU A 314 -10.84 4.79 -3.83
N SER A 315 -10.50 5.86 -3.11
CA SER A 315 -11.01 6.16 -1.77
C SER A 315 -12.11 7.21 -1.81
N LEU A 316 -13.13 7.02 -0.95
CA LEU A 316 -14.20 8.00 -0.69
C LEU A 316 -13.90 8.90 0.52
N ASP A 317 -12.74 8.72 1.14
CA ASP A 317 -12.32 9.49 2.30
C ASP A 317 -11.52 10.73 1.86
N ALA A 318 -12.08 11.91 2.09
CA ALA A 318 -11.46 13.16 1.69
C ALA A 318 -10.15 13.46 2.44
N GLU A 319 -10.03 13.02 3.70
CA GLU A 319 -8.81 13.18 4.49
C GLU A 319 -7.70 12.28 3.95
N VAL A 320 -8.04 11.05 3.58
CA VAL A 320 -7.11 10.11 2.93
C VAL A 320 -6.62 10.67 1.59
N ILE A 321 -7.54 11.14 0.72
CA ILE A 321 -7.18 11.73 -0.58
C ILE A 321 -6.28 12.95 -0.39
N GLU A 322 -6.59 13.83 0.56
CA GLU A 322 -5.77 15.00 0.89
C GLU A 322 -4.37 14.62 1.36
N TYR A 323 -4.27 13.59 2.22
CA TYR A 323 -3.01 13.04 2.69
C TYR A 323 -2.15 12.46 1.56
N LEU A 324 -2.78 11.77 0.59
CA LEU A 324 -2.10 11.08 -0.51
C LEU A 324 -1.67 12.03 -1.64
N LEU A 325 -2.28 13.20 -1.75
CA LEU A 325 -2.08 14.13 -2.85
C LEU A 325 -0.61 14.53 -3.08
N PRO A 326 0.19 14.90 -2.05
CA PRO A 326 1.60 15.21 -2.23
C PRO A 326 2.42 14.01 -2.71
N LEU A 327 2.06 12.80 -2.29
CA LEU A 327 2.74 11.58 -2.73
C LEU A 327 2.41 11.27 -4.20
N THR A 328 1.16 11.47 -4.63
CA THR A 328 0.79 11.36 -6.05
C THR A 328 1.62 12.31 -6.89
N ALA A 329 1.70 13.58 -6.49
CA ALA A 329 2.47 14.60 -7.18
C ALA A 329 3.96 14.25 -7.24
N LEU A 330 4.53 13.71 -6.15
CA LEU A 330 5.91 13.25 -6.08
C LEU A 330 6.17 12.11 -7.07
N TYR A 331 5.38 11.03 -7.02
CA TYR A 331 5.60 9.86 -7.89
C TYR A 331 5.42 10.20 -9.37
N ARG A 332 4.48 11.06 -9.71
CA ARG A 332 4.26 11.52 -11.10
C ARG A 332 5.39 12.40 -11.64
N ARG A 333 6.23 12.97 -10.76
CA ARG A 333 7.44 13.74 -11.09
C ARG A 333 8.72 12.90 -11.12
N LEU A 334 8.63 11.60 -10.86
CA LEU A 334 9.75 10.69 -11.02
C LEU A 334 9.86 10.29 -12.50
N ASP A 335 10.77 10.94 -13.22
CA ASP A 335 11.03 10.65 -14.62
C ASP A 335 11.95 9.44 -14.79
N GLY A 336 11.89 8.80 -15.97
CA GLY A 336 12.78 7.72 -16.35
C GLY A 336 12.21 6.32 -16.13
N PRO A 337 13.08 5.30 -16.05
CA PRO A 337 12.66 3.91 -15.89
C PRO A 337 12.02 3.68 -14.50
N PRO A 338 11.31 2.55 -14.34
CA PRO A 338 10.78 2.15 -13.04
C PRO A 338 11.84 2.25 -11.94
N ARG A 339 11.44 2.76 -10.75
CA ARG A 339 12.31 2.88 -9.58
C ARG A 339 11.69 2.13 -8.41
N ARG A 340 12.57 1.47 -7.64
CA ARG A 340 12.21 0.99 -6.29
C ARG A 340 12.39 2.17 -5.32
N VAL A 341 11.33 2.49 -4.58
CA VAL A 341 11.28 3.65 -3.70
C VAL A 341 11.05 3.20 -2.26
N LEU A 342 12.00 3.45 -1.39
CA LEU A 342 11.85 3.21 0.06
C LEU A 342 11.26 4.45 0.72
N THR A 343 10.37 4.23 1.69
CA THR A 343 9.74 5.33 2.44
C THR A 343 9.73 5.05 3.93
N GLY A 344 9.68 6.12 4.72
CA GLY A 344 9.45 6.05 6.18
C GLY A 344 7.98 5.86 6.58
N TYR A 345 7.11 5.58 5.61
CA TYR A 345 5.69 5.43 5.85
C TYR A 345 5.35 4.21 6.74
N GLY A 346 4.36 4.38 7.62
CA GLY A 346 3.82 3.28 8.42
C GLY A 346 4.38 3.17 9.84
N ALA A 347 5.36 3.99 10.24
CA ALA A 347 5.92 3.99 11.60
C ALA A 347 4.94 4.52 12.65
N ASP A 348 4.03 5.41 12.25
CA ASP A 348 3.19 6.17 13.18
C ASP A 348 2.19 5.34 13.96
N ILE A 349 1.49 4.43 13.27
CA ILE A 349 0.41 3.65 13.87
C ILE A 349 0.95 2.77 15.01
N PRO A 350 1.88 1.83 14.77
CA PRO A 350 2.37 0.94 15.82
C PRO A 350 3.16 1.65 16.91
N LEU A 351 3.73 2.83 16.62
CA LEU A 351 4.47 3.64 17.60
C LEU A 351 3.63 4.74 18.28
N GLY A 352 2.33 4.85 17.95
CA GLY A 352 1.44 5.85 18.53
C GLY A 352 1.80 7.30 18.17
N GLY A 353 2.50 7.52 17.04
CA GLY A 353 2.92 8.84 16.60
C GLY A 353 1.78 9.75 16.14
N MET A 354 0.59 9.19 15.89
CA MET A 354 -0.63 9.93 15.55
C MET A 354 -1.31 10.54 16.78
N HIS A 355 -1.00 10.05 17.98
CA HIS A 355 -1.63 10.47 19.22
C HIS A 355 -0.78 11.49 19.97
N ARG A 356 -1.44 12.50 20.55
CA ARG A 356 -0.83 13.47 21.46
C ARG A 356 -1.09 13.14 22.93
N GLU A 357 -1.56 11.92 23.19
CA GLU A 357 -1.88 11.44 24.54
C GLU A 357 -0.60 11.21 25.34
N ASP A 358 -0.47 11.90 26.46
CA ASP A 358 0.68 11.76 27.36
C ASP A 358 0.48 10.71 28.45
N ARG A 359 -0.75 10.21 28.62
CA ARG A 359 -1.07 9.16 29.58
C ARG A 359 -0.82 7.79 28.93
N LEU A 360 0.20 7.09 29.39
CA LEU A 360 0.69 5.86 28.78
C LEU A 360 -0.35 4.74 28.66
N PRO A 361 -1.23 4.45 29.65
CA PRO A 361 -2.26 3.42 29.50
C PRO A 361 -3.25 3.72 28.37
N GLN A 362 -3.60 4.99 28.17
CA GLN A 362 -4.48 5.43 27.09
C GLN A 362 -3.78 5.32 25.72
N LEU A 363 -2.48 5.58 25.65
CA LEU A 363 -1.71 5.40 24.42
C LEU A 363 -1.68 3.93 23.98
N ASP A 364 -1.49 2.99 24.90
CA ASP A 364 -1.58 1.55 24.57
C ASP A 364 -2.94 1.14 24.03
N THR A 365 -4.01 1.68 24.61
CA THR A 365 -5.38 1.43 24.15
C THR A 365 -5.63 2.03 22.76
N ALA A 366 -5.17 3.27 22.54
CA ALA A 366 -5.30 3.94 21.25
C ALA A 366 -4.55 3.19 20.14
N VAL A 367 -3.30 2.80 20.37
CA VAL A 367 -2.52 2.00 19.41
C VAL A 367 -3.17 0.65 19.12
N ALA A 368 -3.71 -0.02 20.14
CA ALA A 368 -4.40 -1.29 19.95
C ALA A 368 -5.66 -1.12 19.09
N PHE A 369 -6.42 -0.04 19.31
CA PHE A 369 -7.59 0.30 18.51
C PHE A 369 -7.22 0.62 17.07
N ASP A 370 -6.19 1.43 16.84
CA ASP A 370 -5.72 1.78 15.50
C ASP A 370 -5.28 0.52 14.73
N MET A 371 -4.55 -0.38 15.40
CA MET A 371 -4.11 -1.63 14.78
C MET A 371 -5.25 -2.59 14.45
N ASP A 372 -6.30 -2.62 15.26
CA ASP A 372 -7.48 -3.48 15.05
C ASP A 372 -8.42 -2.92 13.97
N THR A 373 -8.57 -1.59 13.92
CA THR A 373 -9.51 -0.91 13.01
C THR A 373 -8.87 -0.46 11.69
N PHE A 374 -7.55 -0.39 11.64
CA PHE A 374 -6.82 0.00 10.44
C PHE A 374 -6.87 -1.13 9.40
N ASP A 375 -7.51 -0.86 8.28
CA ASP A 375 -7.68 -1.83 7.19
C ASP A 375 -6.43 -1.91 6.28
N GLY A 376 -5.28 -1.94 6.92
CA GLY A 376 -3.99 -2.04 6.25
C GLY A 376 -3.62 -0.79 5.44
N LEU A 377 -2.75 -0.98 4.46
CA LEU A 377 -2.29 0.07 3.54
C LEU A 377 -3.18 0.19 2.28
N ASN A 378 -4.34 -0.46 2.24
CA ASN A 378 -5.23 -0.49 1.08
C ASN A 378 -5.64 0.90 0.57
N GLU A 379 -5.76 1.87 1.47
CA GLU A 379 -6.19 3.24 1.15
C GLU A 379 -5.01 4.22 1.06
N MET A 380 -3.77 3.72 0.99
CA MET A 380 -2.59 4.53 1.26
C MET A 380 -1.54 4.48 0.13
N SER A 381 -0.39 5.07 0.42
CA SER A 381 0.75 5.30 -0.46
C SER A 381 1.15 4.18 -1.45
N PRO A 382 1.05 2.87 -1.14
CA PRO A 382 1.55 1.84 -2.05
C PRO A 382 0.99 1.89 -3.47
N VAL A 383 -0.32 2.14 -3.63
CA VAL A 383 -0.99 2.16 -4.94
C VAL A 383 -0.57 3.34 -5.81
N LEU A 384 -0.15 4.45 -5.20
CA LEU A 384 0.25 5.66 -5.93
C LEU A 384 1.53 5.46 -6.72
N SER A 385 2.46 4.68 -6.20
CA SER A 385 3.73 4.38 -6.86
C SER A 385 3.52 3.54 -8.12
N THR A 386 2.65 2.53 -8.06
CA THR A 386 2.33 1.68 -9.22
C THR A 386 1.53 2.42 -10.28
N ALA A 387 0.63 3.34 -9.86
CA ALA A 387 -0.06 4.25 -10.78
C ALA A 387 0.90 5.21 -11.53
N SER A 388 2.13 5.35 -11.06
CA SER A 388 3.20 6.12 -11.72
C SER A 388 4.28 5.23 -12.36
N GLY A 389 4.11 3.90 -12.34
CA GLY A 389 5.04 2.93 -12.91
C GLY A 389 6.25 2.61 -12.02
N HIS A 390 6.21 3.00 -10.73
CA HIS A 390 7.26 2.74 -9.75
C HIS A 390 6.80 1.72 -8.71
N TRP A 391 7.72 1.24 -7.88
CA TRP A 391 7.42 0.32 -6.80
C TRP A 391 7.87 0.87 -5.46
N SER A 392 6.95 1.37 -4.64
CA SER A 392 7.26 1.79 -3.28
C SER A 392 7.30 0.59 -2.33
N THR A 393 8.11 0.69 -1.29
CA THR A 393 8.21 -0.32 -0.24
C THR A 393 8.41 0.36 1.11
N HIS A 394 7.87 -0.26 2.17
CA HIS A 394 7.67 0.36 3.48
C HIS A 394 8.26 -0.53 4.57
N PRO A 395 9.53 -0.33 5.00
CA PRO A 395 10.19 -1.18 5.98
C PRO A 395 9.47 -1.28 7.33
N TYR A 396 8.79 -0.21 7.77
CA TYR A 396 8.01 -0.24 9.02
C TYR A 396 6.79 -1.16 8.96
N TRP A 397 6.31 -1.49 7.76
CA TRP A 397 5.24 -2.46 7.51
C TRP A 397 5.76 -3.84 7.11
N ASP A 398 7.04 -4.10 7.30
CA ASP A 398 7.51 -5.49 7.37
C ASP A 398 6.82 -6.19 8.52
N ARG A 399 6.35 -7.41 8.31
CA ARG A 399 5.54 -8.12 9.30
C ARG A 399 6.27 -8.26 10.65
N GLU A 400 7.58 -8.61 10.62
CA GLU A 400 8.38 -8.75 11.84
C GLU A 400 8.54 -7.41 12.57
N VAL A 401 8.74 -6.31 11.82
CA VAL A 401 8.84 -4.95 12.38
C VAL A 401 7.51 -4.52 12.98
N LEU A 402 6.42 -4.70 12.22
CA LEU A 402 5.08 -4.31 12.65
C LEU A 402 4.65 -5.05 13.91
N GLU A 403 4.86 -6.37 13.97
CA GLU A 403 4.56 -7.19 15.13
C GLU A 403 5.40 -6.75 16.36
N LEU A 404 6.70 -6.50 16.17
CA LEU A 404 7.57 -6.01 17.24
C LEU A 404 7.11 -4.66 17.79
N LEU A 405 6.92 -3.67 16.90
CA LEU A 405 6.52 -2.32 17.30
C LEU A 405 5.15 -2.30 17.99
N THR A 406 4.23 -3.14 17.54
CA THR A 406 2.88 -3.24 18.12
C THR A 406 2.93 -3.73 19.56
N VAL A 407 3.75 -4.76 19.88
CA VAL A 407 3.80 -5.35 21.21
C VAL A 407 4.60 -4.54 22.23
N LEU A 408 5.39 -3.56 21.83
CA LEU A 408 6.11 -2.70 22.76
C LEU A 408 5.12 -1.93 23.65
N GLU A 409 5.41 -1.84 24.95
CA GLU A 409 4.62 -1.02 25.88
C GLU A 409 4.70 0.48 25.56
N ALA A 410 3.67 1.24 25.94
CA ALA A 410 3.59 2.68 25.69
C ALA A 410 4.79 3.47 26.23
N GLY A 411 5.39 3.02 27.35
CA GLY A 411 6.58 3.63 27.96
C GLY A 411 7.85 3.56 27.09
N LEU A 412 7.91 2.64 26.13
CA LEU A 412 8.98 2.58 25.12
C LEU A 412 8.64 3.36 23.85
N LYS A 413 7.38 3.59 23.59
CA LYS A 413 6.89 4.40 22.45
C LYS A 413 6.99 5.89 22.78
N ARG A 414 6.60 6.28 24.00
CA ARG A 414 6.66 7.67 24.48
C ARG A 414 7.41 7.75 25.80
N ARG A 415 8.57 8.43 25.78
CA ARG A 415 9.46 8.51 26.92
C ARG A 415 10.28 9.80 26.89
N TYR A 416 10.62 10.34 28.07
CA TYR A 416 11.38 11.57 28.20
C TYR A 416 10.78 12.76 27.42
N GLY A 417 9.45 12.83 27.36
CA GLY A 417 8.75 13.87 26.64
C GLY A 417 8.83 13.76 25.10
N ARG A 418 9.22 12.58 24.57
CA ARG A 418 9.40 12.33 23.14
C ARG A 418 8.50 11.21 22.64
N ASP A 419 7.89 11.45 21.49
CA ASP A 419 7.22 10.45 20.68
C ASP A 419 8.23 9.51 20.00
N LYS A 420 7.82 8.28 19.69
CA LYS A 420 8.65 7.27 19.01
C LYS A 420 10.03 7.06 19.65
N TRP A 421 10.09 7.15 20.99
CA TRP A 421 11.36 7.16 21.71
C TRP A 421 12.29 6.01 21.34
N VAL A 422 11.77 4.77 21.28
CA VAL A 422 12.58 3.57 20.96
C VAL A 422 13.19 3.68 19.56
N LEU A 423 12.47 4.22 18.58
CA LEU A 423 13.01 4.44 17.23
C LEU A 423 14.10 5.50 17.22
N ARG A 424 13.88 6.61 17.92
CA ARG A 424 14.90 7.68 18.07
C ARG A 424 16.15 7.17 18.75
N ALA A 425 16.02 6.35 19.78
CA ALA A 425 17.14 5.71 20.46
C ALA A 425 17.87 4.71 19.55
N ALA A 426 17.12 3.91 18.79
CA ALA A 426 17.68 2.96 17.84
C ALA A 426 18.46 3.63 16.68
N MET A 427 18.15 4.86 16.32
CA MET A 427 18.80 5.61 15.24
C MET A 427 19.80 6.66 15.78
N GLY A 428 20.01 6.76 17.08
CA GLY A 428 20.74 7.85 17.70
C GLY A 428 22.22 7.93 17.37
N ASP A 429 22.84 6.81 16.99
CA ASP A 429 24.24 6.71 16.60
C ASP A 429 24.50 6.83 15.09
N VAL A 430 23.46 6.74 14.27
CA VAL A 430 23.55 6.77 12.80
C VAL A 430 22.94 8.00 12.15
N LEU A 431 22.26 8.85 12.94
CA LEU A 431 21.64 10.08 12.46
C LEU A 431 22.14 11.31 13.21
N PRO A 432 22.13 12.50 12.58
CA PRO A 432 22.41 13.76 13.25
C PRO A 432 21.51 13.97 14.46
N GLN A 433 22.08 14.48 15.54
CA GLN A 433 21.33 14.71 16.79
C GLN A 433 20.10 15.61 16.59
N GLU A 434 20.20 16.62 15.75
CA GLU A 434 19.06 17.50 15.41
C GLU A 434 17.89 16.75 14.75
N THR A 435 18.16 15.74 13.92
CA THR A 435 17.14 14.85 13.33
C THR A 435 16.51 13.95 14.40
N VAL A 436 17.34 13.36 15.27
CA VAL A 436 16.88 12.46 16.33
C VAL A 436 15.94 13.18 17.32
N VAL A 437 16.19 14.46 17.61
CA VAL A 437 15.40 15.23 18.59
C VAL A 437 14.24 16.02 17.96
N ARG A 438 14.15 16.11 16.65
CA ARG A 438 13.14 16.90 15.94
C ARG A 438 11.72 16.42 16.24
N PRO A 439 10.78 17.31 16.57
CA PRO A 439 9.36 16.98 16.64
C PRO A 439 8.81 16.53 15.30
N LYS A 440 7.79 15.66 15.31
CA LYS A 440 7.13 15.20 14.11
C LYS A 440 6.22 16.28 13.49
N LEU A 441 6.22 16.32 12.14
CA LEU A 441 5.18 16.96 11.32
C LEU A 441 4.57 15.92 10.38
N GLY A 442 3.27 16.03 10.11
CA GLY A 442 2.60 15.19 9.11
C GLY A 442 2.99 15.62 7.69
N VAL A 443 3.00 14.68 6.74
CA VAL A 443 3.35 14.97 5.32
C VAL A 443 2.46 16.07 4.73
N HIS A 444 1.16 16.04 5.00
CA HIS A 444 0.18 17.00 4.51
C HIS A 444 0.28 18.37 5.22
N GLU A 445 0.78 18.40 6.46
CA GLU A 445 1.11 19.65 7.19
C GLU A 445 2.40 20.25 6.63
N GLY A 446 3.47 19.46 6.52
CA GLY A 446 4.76 19.89 6.00
C GLY A 446 4.74 20.37 4.54
N SER A 447 3.87 19.81 3.70
CA SER A 447 3.67 20.22 2.30
C SER A 447 2.66 21.35 2.10
N GLY A 448 1.88 21.71 3.13
CA GLY A 448 0.81 22.71 3.01
C GLY A 448 -0.43 22.25 2.22
N THR A 449 -0.59 20.95 1.99
CA THR A 449 -1.70 20.38 1.19
C THR A 449 -3.06 20.65 1.82
N THR A 450 -3.19 20.47 3.14
CA THR A 450 -4.44 20.70 3.89
C THR A 450 -4.97 22.12 3.68
N SER A 451 -4.09 23.12 3.75
CA SER A 451 -4.49 24.52 3.49
C SER A 451 -4.84 24.75 2.02
N GLY A 452 -4.20 24.06 1.07
CA GLY A 452 -4.45 24.16 -0.36
C GLY A 452 -5.86 23.69 -0.73
N PHE A 453 -6.29 22.50 -0.31
CA PHE A 453 -7.63 22.00 -0.63
C PHE A 453 -8.74 22.82 0.07
N THR A 454 -8.48 23.27 1.30
CA THR A 454 -9.37 24.21 1.99
C THR A 454 -9.55 25.50 1.19
N LEU A 455 -8.45 26.10 0.68
CA LEU A 455 -8.52 27.30 -0.14
C LEU A 455 -9.30 27.08 -1.45
N LEU A 456 -9.07 25.95 -2.13
CA LEU A 456 -9.77 25.62 -3.38
C LEU A 456 -11.30 25.67 -3.21
N VAL A 457 -11.84 25.05 -2.17
CA VAL A 457 -13.29 25.06 -1.93
C VAL A 457 -13.79 26.42 -1.42
N ARG A 458 -12.98 27.16 -0.67
CA ARG A 458 -13.32 28.53 -0.20
C ARG A 458 -13.33 29.55 -1.33
N GLU A 459 -12.39 29.48 -2.26
CA GLU A 459 -12.36 30.34 -3.45
C GLU A 459 -13.58 30.12 -4.34
N ALA A 460 -14.15 28.91 -4.35
CA ALA A 460 -15.46 28.65 -4.96
C ALA A 460 -16.64 29.18 -4.13
N GLY A 461 -16.36 29.83 -2.99
CA GLY A 461 -17.33 30.52 -2.14
C GLY A 461 -18.00 29.65 -1.10
N VAL A 462 -17.43 28.51 -0.73
CA VAL A 462 -17.93 27.70 0.38
C VAL A 462 -17.58 28.37 1.71
N PRO A 463 -18.55 28.58 2.63
CA PRO A 463 -18.27 29.13 3.96
C PRO A 463 -17.47 28.15 4.82
N GLU A 464 -16.76 28.67 5.84
CA GLU A 464 -15.89 27.86 6.72
C GLU A 464 -16.57 26.61 7.29
N ALA A 465 -17.81 26.78 7.78
CA ALA A 465 -18.58 25.65 8.35
C ALA A 465 -18.93 24.56 7.32
N GLY A 466 -18.87 24.86 6.01
CA GLY A 466 -19.16 23.93 4.91
C GLY A 466 -17.94 23.26 4.30
N VAL A 467 -16.72 23.65 4.67
CA VAL A 467 -15.48 23.20 4.02
C VAL A 467 -15.33 21.68 4.06
N ALA A 468 -15.51 21.04 5.20
CA ALA A 468 -15.36 19.59 5.33
C ALA A 468 -16.37 18.83 4.46
N ALA A 469 -17.64 19.27 4.48
CA ALA A 469 -18.70 18.69 3.64
C ALA A 469 -18.42 18.88 2.15
N ALA A 470 -17.90 20.06 1.76
CA ALA A 470 -17.55 20.34 0.36
C ALA A 470 -16.36 19.47 -0.11
N LYS A 471 -15.32 19.28 0.70
CA LYS A 471 -14.21 18.38 0.36
C LYS A 471 -14.72 16.95 0.14
N THR A 472 -15.57 16.44 1.04
CA THR A 472 -16.19 15.12 0.89
C THR A 472 -17.00 15.02 -0.41
N ALA A 473 -17.83 16.02 -0.70
CA ALA A 473 -18.67 16.05 -1.92
C ALA A 473 -17.84 16.12 -3.21
N VAL A 474 -16.71 16.85 -3.21
CA VAL A 474 -15.76 16.87 -4.35
C VAL A 474 -15.18 15.46 -4.57
N VAL A 475 -14.74 14.80 -3.51
CA VAL A 475 -14.19 13.42 -3.60
C VAL A 475 -15.25 12.44 -4.08
N GLU A 476 -16.49 12.53 -3.60
CA GLU A 476 -17.60 11.68 -4.03
C GLU A 476 -17.95 11.89 -5.52
N GLU A 477 -18.02 13.15 -5.99
CA GLU A 477 -18.28 13.46 -7.40
C GLU A 477 -17.14 12.92 -8.30
N LEU A 478 -15.89 13.10 -7.89
CA LEU A 478 -14.74 12.54 -8.61
C LEU A 478 -14.78 11.01 -8.64
N PHE A 479 -15.17 10.37 -7.53
CA PHE A 479 -15.30 8.90 -7.46
C PHE A 479 -16.37 8.39 -8.44
N ASP A 480 -17.53 9.03 -8.45
CA ASP A 480 -18.62 8.65 -9.34
C ASP A 480 -18.22 8.82 -10.82
N ARG A 481 -17.51 9.89 -11.18
CA ARG A 481 -17.03 10.13 -12.55
C ARG A 481 -15.92 9.14 -12.96
N ILE A 482 -14.89 8.98 -12.14
CA ILE A 482 -13.66 8.27 -12.49
C ILE A 482 -13.79 6.77 -12.23
N VAL A 483 -14.17 6.37 -11.01
CA VAL A 483 -14.18 4.95 -10.61
C VAL A 483 -15.42 4.24 -11.16
N VAL A 484 -16.59 4.84 -10.98
CA VAL A 484 -17.85 4.25 -11.44
C VAL A 484 -18.03 4.49 -12.94
N GLY A 485 -17.96 5.75 -13.38
CA GLY A 485 -18.24 6.19 -14.76
C GLY A 485 -17.11 5.90 -15.74
N GLY A 486 -15.87 5.70 -15.26
CA GLY A 486 -14.71 5.41 -16.13
C GLY A 486 -14.17 6.62 -16.88
N GLU A 487 -14.42 7.84 -16.40
CA GLU A 487 -13.85 9.05 -16.97
C GLU A 487 -12.34 9.09 -16.70
N GLU A 488 -11.56 9.39 -17.74
CA GLU A 488 -10.10 9.51 -17.59
C GLU A 488 -9.74 10.73 -16.74
N PRO A 489 -8.80 10.60 -15.78
CA PRO A 489 -8.44 11.70 -14.87
C PRO A 489 -8.02 12.99 -15.58
N ASP A 490 -7.32 12.88 -16.72
CA ASP A 490 -6.86 14.02 -17.52
C ASP A 490 -8.00 14.76 -18.23
N ARG A 491 -9.22 14.20 -18.29
CA ARG A 491 -10.42 14.80 -18.90
C ARG A 491 -11.31 15.48 -17.88
N VAL A 492 -11.06 15.24 -16.59
CA VAL A 492 -11.88 15.84 -15.52
C VAL A 492 -11.57 17.33 -15.40
N ASP A 493 -12.59 18.16 -15.61
CA ASP A 493 -12.53 19.59 -15.29
C ASP A 493 -12.74 19.77 -13.77
N LEU A 494 -11.64 19.82 -13.01
CA LEU A 494 -11.69 19.98 -11.57
C LEU A 494 -12.34 21.29 -11.12
N PRO A 495 -12.08 22.46 -11.74
CA PRO A 495 -12.83 23.69 -11.47
C PRO A 495 -14.35 23.53 -11.58
N ASP A 496 -14.85 22.89 -12.64
CA ASP A 496 -16.29 22.62 -12.82
C ASP A 496 -16.85 21.74 -11.68
N VAL A 497 -16.15 20.69 -11.31
CA VAL A 497 -16.53 19.82 -10.17
C VAL A 497 -16.65 20.63 -8.88
N VAL A 498 -15.65 21.45 -8.58
CA VAL A 498 -15.62 22.26 -7.34
C VAL A 498 -16.73 23.30 -7.34
N GLU A 499 -16.97 23.97 -8.48
CA GLU A 499 -18.04 24.97 -8.62
C GLU A 499 -19.44 24.34 -8.46
N LYS A 500 -19.67 23.17 -9.08
CA LYS A 500 -20.93 22.41 -8.95
C LYS A 500 -21.19 22.05 -7.47
N VAL A 501 -20.17 21.53 -6.78
CA VAL A 501 -20.27 21.19 -5.36
C VAL A 501 -20.52 22.43 -4.50
N ALA A 502 -19.79 23.52 -4.76
CA ALA A 502 -19.97 24.77 -4.01
C ALA A 502 -21.38 25.34 -4.14
N LYS A 503 -22.02 25.23 -5.32
CA LYS A 503 -23.43 25.61 -5.53
C LYS A 503 -24.38 24.73 -4.71
N ALA A 504 -24.14 23.40 -4.66
CA ALA A 504 -24.97 22.46 -3.92
C ALA A 504 -24.86 22.63 -2.39
N VAL A 505 -23.69 22.99 -1.87
CA VAL A 505 -23.48 23.19 -0.42
C VAL A 505 -24.05 24.54 0.07
N LYS A 506 -24.25 25.53 -0.83
CA LYS A 506 -24.82 26.84 -0.50
C LYS A 506 -26.36 26.86 -0.49
N GLY A 507 -27.01 25.95 -1.20
CA GLY A 507 -28.47 25.80 -1.29
C GLY A 507 -29.01 24.90 -0.22
#